data_244003bb2aae29efa265f09983d5ec8f
#
_entry.id   244003bb2aae29efa265f09983d5ec8f
#
_cell.length_a   1.000
_cell.length_b   1.000
_cell.length_c   1.000
_cell.angle_alpha   90.00
_cell.angle_beta   90.00
_cell.angle_gamma   90.00
#
_symmetry.space_group_name_H-M   'P 1'
#
loop_
_entity.id
_entity.type
_entity.pdbx_description
1 polymer ?
#
loop_
_entity_poly.entity_id
_entity_poly.type
_entity_poly.pdbx_seq_one_letter_code
_entity_poly.pdbx_strand_id
1 'polypeptide(L)'
;MTIETTVREIAEAARNAAASVARCPADQKNVTLQRIAEKIIQEASYIKAENEKDLVRAREMGLSDPMIERLDLKETTLQAMADGLHDVARLEDPVGSLSPAWTRPNGLKVARMRIPLGVIGIIYESRPNVTVDAAGLCLKAGNAVILRGGSEAFNSNQALATIISGALQETGLPERAVQVIPVRDRSAVKALLNQEECIDLIIPRGGEGLIRFVVENSKIPVLKHYKGVCHVYVDADAELNMAQDICFNAKVQRPGVCNAMETLLVHQSVAEKFLPDMAKRFSEAGVEIRGCPQTCRILPGANRAQDADWPEEYLDLILAVKVVEDMNQAISHIANYGSNHTEAIVTRDDDRARRFVREVDSSVVLVNASTRFNDGGQLGLGAEIGISTSKLHAFGPMGVEELTTTKFVVFGDGQVRES
;
A
#
# COMPACT_ATOMS: atom_id res chain seq x y z
N MET A 1 0.06 25.75 -24.35
CA MET A 1 0.70 24.43 -24.15
C MET A 1 -0.40 23.40 -23.95
N THR A 2 -0.38 22.25 -24.61
CA THR A 2 -1.40 21.21 -24.40
C THR A 2 -1.08 20.42 -23.13
N ILE A 3 -2.07 19.68 -22.59
CA ILE A 3 -1.87 18.83 -21.42
C ILE A 3 -0.82 17.75 -21.70
N GLU A 4 -0.85 17.15 -22.88
CA GLU A 4 0.12 16.14 -23.33
C GLU A 4 1.55 16.70 -23.35
N THR A 5 1.73 17.93 -23.86
CA THR A 5 3.03 18.59 -23.88
C THR A 5 3.54 18.85 -22.46
N THR A 6 2.70 19.39 -21.57
CA THR A 6 3.06 19.63 -20.18
C THR A 6 3.47 18.34 -19.47
N VAL A 7 2.70 17.27 -19.62
CA VAL A 7 2.99 15.97 -18.96
C VAL A 7 4.27 15.36 -19.53
N ARG A 8 4.51 15.47 -20.84
CA ARG A 8 5.75 14.98 -21.46
C ARG A 8 6.98 15.72 -20.92
N GLU A 9 6.94 17.05 -20.85
CA GLU A 9 8.05 17.86 -20.30
C GLU A 9 8.35 17.49 -18.83
N ILE A 10 7.31 17.24 -18.04
CA ILE A 10 7.45 16.74 -16.65
C ILE A 10 8.13 15.37 -16.63
N ALA A 11 7.71 14.44 -17.49
CA ALA A 11 8.27 13.10 -17.56
C ALA A 11 9.74 13.11 -18.00
N GLU A 12 10.09 13.89 -19.03
CA GLU A 12 11.47 14.09 -19.49
C GLU A 12 12.36 14.71 -18.39
N ALA A 13 11.84 15.71 -17.68
CA ALA A 13 12.57 16.34 -16.58
C ALA A 13 12.82 15.38 -15.40
N ALA A 14 11.83 14.52 -15.07
CA ALA A 14 12.00 13.48 -14.05
C ALA A 14 13.02 12.42 -14.49
N ARG A 15 12.99 11.98 -15.76
CA ARG A 15 13.98 11.04 -16.32
C ARG A 15 15.40 11.60 -16.23
N ASN A 16 15.59 12.87 -16.55
CA ASN A 16 16.89 13.54 -16.45
C ASN A 16 17.36 13.65 -14.98
N ALA A 17 16.46 13.89 -14.03
CA ALA A 17 16.78 13.96 -12.61
C ALA A 17 17.10 12.60 -11.99
N ALA A 18 16.47 11.53 -12.45
CA ALA A 18 16.57 10.17 -11.90
C ALA A 18 18.02 9.68 -11.78
N ALA A 19 18.87 9.94 -12.78
CA ALA A 19 20.27 9.54 -12.76
C ALA A 19 21.09 10.19 -11.61
N SER A 20 20.75 11.43 -11.23
CA SER A 20 21.37 12.12 -10.08
C SER A 20 20.88 11.55 -8.76
N VAL A 21 19.57 11.32 -8.63
CA VAL A 21 18.97 10.75 -7.42
C VAL A 21 19.51 9.34 -7.17
N ALA A 22 19.63 8.51 -8.22
CA ALA A 22 20.16 7.16 -8.13
C ALA A 22 21.62 7.07 -7.61
N ARG A 23 22.39 8.14 -7.76
CA ARG A 23 23.78 8.25 -7.31
C ARG A 23 23.94 9.01 -6.00
N CYS A 24 22.82 9.55 -5.46
CA CYS A 24 22.85 10.33 -4.24
C CYS A 24 23.26 9.45 -3.05
N PRO A 25 24.24 9.87 -2.22
CA PRO A 25 24.61 9.16 -1.00
C PRO A 25 23.45 9.06 -0.01
N ALA A 26 23.43 8.00 0.79
CA ALA A 26 22.39 7.77 1.81
C ALA A 26 22.22 8.96 2.77
N ASP A 27 23.32 9.52 3.24
CA ASP A 27 23.29 10.68 4.16
C ASP A 27 22.63 11.90 3.55
N GLN A 28 22.89 12.19 2.27
CA GLN A 28 22.25 13.31 1.58
C GLN A 28 20.75 13.08 1.40
N LYS A 29 20.33 11.84 1.08
CA LYS A 29 18.91 11.48 1.03
C LYS A 29 18.25 11.68 2.39
N ASN A 30 18.91 11.22 3.47
CA ASN A 30 18.40 11.36 4.84
C ASN A 30 18.26 12.84 5.25
N VAL A 31 19.28 13.66 4.98
CA VAL A 31 19.23 15.13 5.24
C VAL A 31 18.09 15.78 4.46
N THR A 32 17.87 15.36 3.21
CA THR A 32 16.77 15.88 2.39
C THR A 32 15.41 15.53 2.99
N LEU A 33 15.20 14.29 3.41
CA LEU A 33 13.95 13.84 4.04
C LEU A 33 13.67 14.63 5.34
N GLN A 34 14.69 14.80 6.18
CA GLN A 34 14.61 15.60 7.40
C GLN A 34 14.26 17.04 7.09
N ARG A 35 14.90 17.63 6.04
CA ARG A 35 14.62 19.00 5.63
C ARG A 35 13.19 19.19 5.12
N ILE A 36 12.65 18.20 4.37
CA ILE A 36 11.23 18.22 3.96
C ILE A 36 10.34 18.20 5.20
N ALA A 37 10.60 17.33 6.17
CA ALA A 37 9.85 17.23 7.42
C ALA A 37 9.83 18.56 8.19
N GLU A 38 11.00 19.17 8.38
CA GLU A 38 11.11 20.49 9.03
C GLU A 38 10.30 21.57 8.31
N LYS A 39 10.40 21.64 6.98
CA LYS A 39 9.67 22.63 6.17
C LYS A 39 8.16 22.43 6.21
N ILE A 40 7.66 21.20 6.27
CA ILE A 40 6.22 20.93 6.44
C ILE A 40 5.71 21.56 7.73
N ILE A 41 6.44 21.44 8.82
CA ILE A 41 6.05 22.03 10.12
C ILE A 41 6.22 23.54 10.11
N GLN A 42 7.32 24.07 9.55
CA GLN A 42 7.58 25.52 9.46
C GLN A 42 6.53 26.22 8.60
N GLU A 43 6.10 25.60 7.51
CA GLU A 43 5.15 26.16 6.54
C GLU A 43 3.70 25.66 6.77
N ALA A 44 3.40 25.13 7.96
CA ALA A 44 2.08 24.55 8.28
C ALA A 44 0.92 25.53 8.01
N SER A 45 1.11 26.82 8.30
CA SER A 45 0.11 27.87 8.05
C SER A 45 -0.19 28.03 6.56
N TYR A 46 0.85 28.00 5.70
CA TYR A 46 0.69 28.05 4.24
C TYR A 46 -0.04 26.81 3.72
N ILE A 47 0.38 25.63 4.16
CA ILE A 47 -0.27 24.37 3.76
C ILE A 47 -1.76 24.37 4.13
N LYS A 48 -2.10 24.79 5.36
CA LYS A 48 -3.50 24.87 5.83
C LYS A 48 -4.31 25.87 5.03
N ALA A 49 -3.73 27.03 4.67
CA ALA A 49 -4.41 28.03 3.85
C ALA A 49 -4.75 27.50 2.44
N GLU A 50 -3.83 26.74 1.83
CA GLU A 50 -4.09 26.08 0.54
C GLU A 50 -5.07 24.90 0.67
N ASN A 51 -4.99 24.15 1.77
CA ASN A 51 -5.92 23.05 2.05
C ASN A 51 -7.35 23.55 2.27
N GLU A 52 -7.56 24.70 2.95
CA GLU A 52 -8.92 25.24 3.13
C GLU A 52 -9.60 25.55 1.79
N LYS A 53 -8.85 25.96 0.74
CA LYS A 53 -9.41 26.14 -0.60
C LYS A 53 -9.95 24.84 -1.18
N ASP A 54 -9.27 23.71 -0.91
CA ASP A 54 -9.73 22.38 -1.33
C ASP A 54 -10.94 21.93 -0.51
N LEU A 55 -10.96 22.18 0.81
CA LEU A 55 -12.08 21.84 1.69
C LEU A 55 -13.36 22.61 1.34
N VAL A 56 -13.26 23.93 1.08
CA VAL A 56 -14.39 24.73 0.62
C VAL A 56 -14.97 24.17 -0.66
N ARG A 57 -14.12 23.91 -1.65
CA ARG A 57 -14.52 23.33 -2.93
C ARG A 57 -15.13 21.92 -2.76
N ALA A 58 -14.60 21.08 -1.89
CA ALA A 58 -15.12 19.75 -1.63
C ALA A 58 -16.54 19.80 -1.07
N ARG A 59 -16.80 20.74 -0.14
CA ARG A 59 -18.16 20.98 0.40
C ARG A 59 -19.14 21.48 -0.67
N GLU A 60 -18.71 22.42 -1.53
CA GLU A 60 -19.50 22.93 -2.66
C GLU A 60 -19.84 21.82 -3.66
N MET A 61 -18.95 20.86 -3.87
CA MET A 61 -19.15 19.70 -4.74
C MET A 61 -20.00 18.60 -4.09
N GLY A 62 -20.38 18.73 -2.81
CA GLY A 62 -21.17 17.76 -2.09
C GLY A 62 -20.43 16.44 -1.80
N LEU A 63 -19.11 16.49 -1.60
CA LEU A 63 -18.36 15.30 -1.18
C LEU A 63 -18.85 14.83 0.20
N SER A 64 -18.82 13.51 0.43
CA SER A 64 -19.22 12.93 1.70
C SER A 64 -18.25 13.32 2.85
N ASP A 65 -18.78 13.37 4.08
CA ASP A 65 -17.98 13.70 5.27
C ASP A 65 -16.69 12.86 5.40
N PRO A 66 -16.69 11.53 5.17
CA PRO A 66 -15.47 10.73 5.19
C PRO A 66 -14.43 11.13 4.12
N MET A 67 -14.88 11.63 2.96
CA MET A 67 -13.97 12.15 1.93
C MET A 67 -13.39 13.50 2.33
N ILE A 68 -14.19 14.38 2.92
CA ILE A 68 -13.74 15.68 3.44
C ILE A 68 -12.73 15.46 4.58
N GLU A 69 -13.00 14.53 5.50
CA GLU A 69 -12.07 14.20 6.58
C GLU A 69 -10.72 13.69 6.07
N ARG A 70 -10.69 12.93 4.97
CA ARG A 70 -9.43 12.48 4.33
C ARG A 70 -8.64 13.60 3.66
N LEU A 71 -9.32 14.67 3.23
CA LEU A 71 -8.69 15.84 2.63
C LEU A 71 -8.12 16.80 3.68
N ASP A 72 -8.65 16.79 4.90
CA ASP A 72 -8.32 17.77 5.94
C ASP A 72 -6.90 17.56 6.50
N LEU A 73 -6.03 18.53 6.25
CA LEU A 73 -4.66 18.57 6.76
C LEU A 73 -4.58 19.25 8.12
N LYS A 74 -5.11 18.55 9.14
CA LYS A 74 -4.98 18.97 10.55
C LYS A 74 -3.53 19.03 10.97
N GLU A 75 -3.25 19.71 12.08
CA GLU A 75 -1.91 19.78 12.66
C GLU A 75 -1.32 18.40 12.97
N THR A 76 -2.16 17.51 13.49
CA THR A 76 -1.80 16.10 13.74
C THR A 76 -1.45 15.35 12.46
N THR A 77 -2.10 15.67 11.33
CA THR A 77 -1.79 15.08 10.02
C THR A 77 -0.45 15.58 9.49
N LEU A 78 -0.17 16.88 9.61
CA LEU A 78 1.13 17.46 9.21
C LEU A 78 2.26 16.90 10.08
N GLN A 79 2.04 16.76 11.39
CA GLN A 79 3.02 16.14 12.28
C GLN A 79 3.27 14.68 11.89
N ALA A 80 2.21 13.90 11.60
CA ALA A 80 2.35 12.51 11.18
C ALA A 80 3.13 12.38 9.85
N MET A 81 2.96 13.32 8.90
CA MET A 81 3.77 13.38 7.67
C MET A 81 5.26 13.61 7.99
N ALA A 82 5.56 14.57 8.89
CA ALA A 82 6.93 14.86 9.29
C ALA A 82 7.58 13.67 10.02
N ASP A 83 6.84 13.04 10.94
CA ASP A 83 7.30 11.84 11.66
C ASP A 83 7.56 10.68 10.70
N GLY A 84 6.66 10.45 9.73
CA GLY A 84 6.85 9.44 8.68
C GLY A 84 8.10 9.66 7.85
N LEU A 85 8.43 10.90 7.48
CA LEU A 85 9.69 11.22 6.79
C LEU A 85 10.92 10.96 7.67
N HIS A 86 10.84 11.23 8.97
CA HIS A 86 11.91 10.91 9.91
C HIS A 86 12.10 9.39 10.04
N ASP A 87 11.01 8.62 10.04
CA ASP A 87 11.08 7.15 10.08
C ASP A 87 11.71 6.61 8.79
N VAL A 88 11.29 7.08 7.62
CA VAL A 88 11.89 6.71 6.34
C VAL A 88 13.39 7.09 6.28
N ALA A 89 13.77 8.26 6.83
CA ALA A 89 15.18 8.66 6.89
C ALA A 89 16.06 7.69 7.71
N ARG A 90 15.49 7.09 8.77
CA ARG A 90 16.20 6.11 9.64
C ARG A 90 16.34 4.72 9.01
N LEU A 91 15.54 4.39 8.00
CA LEU A 91 15.64 3.10 7.31
C LEU A 91 17.03 2.94 6.69
N GLU A 92 17.49 1.70 6.59
CA GLU A 92 18.67 1.36 5.82
C GLU A 92 18.44 1.70 4.33
N ASP A 93 19.49 2.26 3.69
CA ASP A 93 19.41 2.55 2.26
C ASP A 93 19.62 1.25 1.46
N PRO A 94 18.64 0.80 0.68
CA PRO A 94 18.80 -0.43 -0.08
C PRO A 94 19.71 -0.27 -1.29
N VAL A 95 19.92 0.95 -1.79
CA VAL A 95 20.66 1.21 -3.03
C VAL A 95 22.15 0.92 -2.85
N GLY A 96 22.69 0.09 -3.73
CA GLY A 96 24.09 -0.34 -3.67
C GLY A 96 24.35 -1.57 -2.79
N SER A 97 23.35 -2.05 -2.03
CA SER A 97 23.51 -3.29 -1.26
C SER A 97 23.77 -4.48 -2.17
N LEU A 98 24.68 -5.36 -1.75
CA LEU A 98 25.08 -6.56 -2.49
C LEU A 98 24.53 -7.82 -1.82
N SER A 99 23.96 -8.73 -2.61
CA SER A 99 23.69 -10.08 -2.14
C SER A 99 25.00 -10.83 -1.82
N PRO A 100 24.95 -11.93 -1.03
CA PRO A 100 26.10 -12.83 -0.93
C PRO A 100 26.61 -13.23 -2.32
N ALA A 101 27.94 -13.09 -2.53
CA ALA A 101 28.56 -13.45 -3.78
C ALA A 101 28.74 -14.97 -3.90
N TRP A 102 28.59 -15.51 -5.11
CA TRP A 102 28.93 -16.91 -5.40
C TRP A 102 30.04 -16.98 -6.46
N THR A 103 30.92 -17.95 -6.33
CA THR A 103 32.04 -18.16 -7.24
C THR A 103 31.68 -19.19 -8.30
N ARG A 104 31.96 -18.88 -9.56
CA ARG A 104 31.76 -19.80 -10.69
C ARG A 104 33.00 -20.71 -10.83
N PRO A 105 32.89 -21.88 -11.52
CA PRO A 105 34.03 -22.78 -11.72
C PRO A 105 35.25 -22.12 -12.40
N ASN A 106 35.02 -21.12 -13.24
CA ASN A 106 36.10 -20.35 -13.90
C ASN A 106 36.67 -19.20 -13.03
N GLY A 107 36.29 -19.12 -11.76
CA GLY A 107 36.78 -18.10 -10.83
C GLY A 107 36.02 -16.78 -10.80
N LEU A 108 35.04 -16.53 -11.69
CA LEU A 108 34.20 -15.34 -11.65
C LEU A 108 33.42 -15.28 -10.33
N LYS A 109 33.43 -14.12 -9.65
CA LYS A 109 32.61 -13.83 -8.49
C LYS A 109 31.39 -13.04 -8.93
N VAL A 110 30.20 -13.58 -8.70
CA VAL A 110 28.92 -13.00 -9.13
C VAL A 110 28.11 -12.60 -7.90
N ALA A 111 27.54 -11.42 -7.92
CA ALA A 111 26.60 -10.92 -6.91
C ALA A 111 25.42 -10.21 -7.58
N ARG A 112 24.37 -9.91 -6.83
CA ARG A 112 23.33 -8.98 -7.23
C ARG A 112 23.47 -7.69 -6.44
N MET A 113 23.42 -6.55 -7.13
CA MET A 113 23.42 -5.23 -6.53
C MET A 113 22.05 -4.62 -6.65
N ARG A 114 21.50 -4.09 -5.57
CA ARG A 114 20.23 -3.38 -5.58
C ARG A 114 20.39 -1.99 -6.19
N ILE A 115 19.47 -1.63 -7.06
CA ILE A 115 19.46 -0.35 -7.79
C ILE A 115 18.02 0.23 -7.80
N PRO A 116 17.86 1.57 -7.92
CA PRO A 116 16.56 2.19 -8.11
C PRO A 116 15.83 1.65 -9.36
N LEU A 117 14.52 1.74 -9.37
CA LEU A 117 13.68 1.46 -10.54
C LEU A 117 13.86 2.54 -11.62
N GLY A 118 13.99 3.81 -11.21
CA GLY A 118 14.16 4.94 -12.11
C GLY A 118 13.14 6.06 -11.86
N VAL A 119 12.13 6.17 -12.69
CA VAL A 119 11.02 7.13 -12.53
C VAL A 119 9.73 6.39 -12.22
N ILE A 120 9.07 6.77 -11.13
CA ILE A 120 7.81 6.16 -10.69
C ILE A 120 6.68 7.17 -10.84
N GLY A 121 5.61 6.79 -11.54
CA GLY A 121 4.37 7.55 -11.60
C GLY A 121 3.38 7.06 -10.53
N ILE A 122 2.86 7.95 -9.69
CA ILE A 122 1.89 7.59 -8.65
C ILE A 122 0.61 8.39 -8.86
N ILE A 123 -0.51 7.66 -9.02
CA ILE A 123 -1.83 8.24 -9.28
C ILE A 123 -2.71 7.93 -8.08
N TYR A 124 -3.19 8.96 -7.37
CA TYR A 124 -3.90 8.78 -6.11
C TYR A 124 -5.11 9.70 -5.96
N GLU A 125 -6.04 9.34 -5.07
CA GLU A 125 -7.29 10.05 -4.79
C GLU A 125 -7.30 10.58 -3.35
N SER A 126 -7.95 11.72 -3.15
CA SER A 126 -8.43 12.28 -1.86
C SER A 126 -7.50 12.13 -0.63
N ARG A 127 -6.19 12.11 -0.81
CA ARG A 127 -5.23 11.91 0.28
C ARG A 127 -3.97 12.73 0.07
N PRO A 128 -3.95 14.03 0.45
CA PRO A 128 -2.77 14.89 0.25
C PRO A 128 -1.49 14.37 0.92
N ASN A 129 -1.61 13.65 2.04
CA ASN A 129 -0.46 13.03 2.72
C ASN A 129 0.32 12.06 1.83
N VAL A 130 -0.35 11.39 0.87
CA VAL A 130 0.31 10.48 -0.08
C VAL A 130 1.38 11.21 -0.91
N THR A 131 1.23 12.52 -1.16
CA THR A 131 2.26 13.34 -1.82
C THR A 131 3.59 13.27 -1.09
N VAL A 132 3.56 13.36 0.23
CA VAL A 132 4.76 13.37 1.09
C VAL A 132 5.31 11.95 1.28
N ASP A 133 4.43 10.99 1.59
CA ASP A 133 4.81 9.59 1.80
C ASP A 133 5.48 9.01 0.55
N ALA A 134 4.85 9.24 -0.62
CA ALA A 134 5.36 8.79 -1.90
C ALA A 134 6.69 9.46 -2.29
N ALA A 135 6.81 10.78 -2.08
CA ALA A 135 8.06 11.49 -2.32
C ALA A 135 9.19 10.95 -1.43
N GLY A 136 8.92 10.78 -0.13
CA GLY A 136 9.89 10.28 0.84
C GLY A 136 10.41 8.90 0.49
N LEU A 137 9.52 7.95 0.25
CA LEU A 137 9.88 6.57 -0.10
C LEU A 137 10.63 6.49 -1.43
N CYS A 138 10.17 7.20 -2.47
CA CYS A 138 10.85 7.22 -3.76
C CYS A 138 12.24 7.83 -3.68
N LEU A 139 12.42 8.95 -2.98
CA LEU A 139 13.73 9.59 -2.78
C LEU A 139 14.69 8.68 -2.00
N LYS A 140 14.21 8.03 -0.92
CA LYS A 140 15.01 7.08 -0.14
C LYS A 140 15.48 5.90 -0.98
N ALA A 141 14.59 5.37 -1.85
CA ALA A 141 14.92 4.31 -2.79
C ALA A 141 15.75 4.78 -4.01
N GLY A 142 16.09 6.07 -4.09
CA GLY A 142 16.89 6.62 -5.18
C GLY A 142 16.14 6.87 -6.48
N ASN A 143 14.81 6.94 -6.45
CA ASN A 143 13.96 7.17 -7.62
C ASN A 143 13.54 8.63 -7.75
N ALA A 144 13.33 9.09 -8.98
CA ALA A 144 12.48 10.24 -9.24
C ALA A 144 11.00 9.83 -9.24
N VAL A 145 10.10 10.76 -8.90
CA VAL A 145 8.67 10.47 -8.82
C VAL A 145 7.82 11.57 -9.45
N ILE A 146 6.79 11.16 -10.17
CA ILE A 146 5.75 12.02 -10.73
C ILE A 146 4.43 11.67 -10.04
N LEU A 147 3.85 12.65 -9.38
CA LEU A 147 2.68 12.54 -8.54
C LEU A 147 1.47 13.16 -9.23
N ARG A 148 0.39 12.39 -9.33
CA ARG A 148 -0.90 12.88 -9.84
C ARG A 148 -1.99 12.60 -8.81
N GLY A 149 -2.25 13.58 -7.94
CA GLY A 149 -3.34 13.52 -6.97
C GLY A 149 -4.69 13.88 -7.56
N GLY A 150 -5.75 13.55 -6.86
CA GLY A 150 -7.12 13.91 -7.22
C GLY A 150 -7.32 15.43 -7.33
N SER A 151 -8.30 15.84 -8.14
CA SER A 151 -8.60 17.27 -8.38
C SER A 151 -9.16 17.97 -7.14
N GLU A 152 -9.66 17.21 -6.20
CA GLU A 152 -10.21 17.65 -4.90
C GLU A 152 -9.12 18.11 -3.93
N ALA A 153 -7.88 17.60 -4.07
CA ALA A 153 -6.72 17.94 -3.23
C ALA A 153 -5.67 18.79 -3.97
N PHE A 154 -6.07 19.45 -5.04
CA PHE A 154 -5.13 20.10 -5.96
C PHE A 154 -4.26 21.16 -5.30
N ASN A 155 -4.85 22.09 -4.56
CA ASN A 155 -4.10 23.19 -3.93
C ASN A 155 -3.14 22.67 -2.84
N SER A 156 -3.61 21.72 -2.03
CA SER A 156 -2.80 21.05 -1.02
C SER A 156 -1.59 20.33 -1.64
N ASN A 157 -1.80 19.58 -2.72
CA ASN A 157 -0.74 18.85 -3.40
C ASN A 157 0.30 19.81 -4.02
N GLN A 158 -0.12 20.95 -4.60
CA GLN A 158 0.78 21.96 -5.14
C GLN A 158 1.58 22.67 -4.04
N ALA A 159 0.96 22.95 -2.89
CA ALA A 159 1.66 23.53 -1.73
C ALA A 159 2.75 22.58 -1.22
N LEU A 160 2.43 21.30 -1.04
CA LEU A 160 3.39 20.28 -0.63
C LEU A 160 4.52 20.12 -1.67
N ALA A 161 4.20 20.14 -2.97
CA ALA A 161 5.20 20.09 -4.05
C ALA A 161 6.18 21.26 -3.97
N THR A 162 5.70 22.47 -3.70
CA THR A 162 6.54 23.67 -3.54
C THR A 162 7.51 23.52 -2.36
N ILE A 163 7.03 23.00 -1.24
CA ILE A 163 7.84 22.75 -0.04
C ILE A 163 8.91 21.70 -0.32
N ILE A 164 8.54 20.59 -0.95
CA ILE A 164 9.47 19.51 -1.31
C ILE A 164 10.53 20.02 -2.28
N SER A 165 10.14 20.76 -3.33
CA SER A 165 11.07 21.35 -4.31
C SER A 165 12.08 22.27 -3.64
N GLY A 166 11.63 23.14 -2.71
CA GLY A 166 12.52 24.01 -1.95
C GLY A 166 13.52 23.24 -1.07
N ALA A 167 13.08 22.15 -0.44
CA ALA A 167 13.98 21.29 0.34
C ALA A 167 15.01 20.55 -0.52
N LEU A 168 14.60 20.06 -1.69
CA LEU A 168 15.52 19.45 -2.67
C LEU A 168 16.61 20.42 -3.10
N GLN A 169 16.24 21.68 -3.44
CA GLN A 169 17.16 22.73 -3.83
C GLN A 169 18.16 23.04 -2.71
N GLU A 170 17.67 23.23 -1.47
CA GLU A 170 18.51 23.54 -0.29
C GLU A 170 19.52 22.43 0.02
N THR A 171 19.19 21.18 -0.28
CA THR A 171 20.05 20.01 0.00
C THR A 171 20.85 19.53 -1.21
N GLY A 172 20.76 20.25 -2.34
CA GLY A 172 21.54 19.97 -3.55
C GLY A 172 21.06 18.79 -4.38
N LEU A 173 19.79 18.35 -4.19
CA LEU A 173 19.16 17.39 -5.08
C LEU A 173 18.42 18.11 -6.23
N PRO A 174 18.25 17.44 -7.38
CA PRO A 174 17.49 18.03 -8.48
C PRO A 174 16.03 18.33 -8.06
N GLU A 175 15.59 19.56 -8.20
CA GLU A 175 14.21 19.96 -7.91
C GLU A 175 13.16 19.12 -8.68
N ARG A 176 13.54 18.66 -9.88
CA ARG A 176 12.70 17.83 -10.75
C ARG A 176 12.66 16.35 -10.36
N ALA A 177 13.33 15.96 -9.27
CA ALA A 177 13.26 14.60 -8.75
C ALA A 177 11.86 14.26 -8.21
N VAL A 178 11.13 15.25 -7.69
CA VAL A 178 9.74 15.11 -7.25
C VAL A 178 8.90 16.15 -7.95
N GLN A 179 7.91 15.70 -8.70
CA GLN A 179 7.02 16.59 -9.45
C GLN A 179 5.56 16.22 -9.24
N VAL A 180 4.72 17.21 -8.99
CA VAL A 180 3.26 17.06 -8.96
C VAL A 180 2.69 17.68 -10.23
N ILE A 181 1.86 16.93 -10.95
CA ILE A 181 1.23 17.41 -12.20
C ILE A 181 0.34 18.62 -11.88
N PRO A 182 0.62 19.81 -12.47
CA PRO A 182 -0.10 21.06 -12.17
C PRO A 182 -1.37 21.19 -13.04
N VAL A 183 -2.09 20.08 -13.28
CA VAL A 183 -3.27 20.06 -14.14
C VAL A 183 -4.40 19.29 -13.44
N ARG A 184 -5.55 19.93 -13.28
CA ARG A 184 -6.74 19.32 -12.66
C ARG A 184 -7.45 18.32 -13.57
N ASP A 185 -7.34 18.50 -14.89
CA ASP A 185 -8.03 17.68 -15.87
C ASP A 185 -7.60 16.21 -15.80
N ARG A 186 -8.58 15.31 -15.85
CA ARG A 186 -8.35 13.86 -15.83
C ARG A 186 -7.59 13.33 -17.05
N SER A 187 -7.59 14.07 -18.16
CA SER A 187 -6.81 13.72 -19.36
C SER A 187 -5.30 13.66 -19.08
N ALA A 188 -4.81 14.42 -18.07
CA ALA A 188 -3.43 14.34 -17.63
C ALA A 188 -3.04 12.92 -17.13
N VAL A 189 -3.98 12.14 -16.59
CA VAL A 189 -3.74 10.74 -16.20
C VAL A 189 -3.43 9.92 -17.46
N LYS A 190 -4.26 10.03 -18.51
CA LYS A 190 -4.04 9.30 -19.75
C LYS A 190 -2.75 9.73 -20.46
N ALA A 191 -2.42 11.02 -20.41
CA ALA A 191 -1.16 11.52 -20.92
C ALA A 191 0.05 10.92 -20.18
N LEU A 192 -0.04 10.81 -18.83
CA LEU A 192 1.00 10.20 -17.99
C LEU A 192 1.21 8.71 -18.32
N LEU A 193 0.12 7.94 -18.45
CA LEU A 193 0.15 6.51 -18.74
C LEU A 193 0.76 6.14 -20.11
N ASN A 194 0.97 7.13 -20.97
CA ASN A 194 1.60 6.97 -22.29
C ASN A 194 3.08 7.36 -22.33
N GLN A 195 3.70 7.72 -21.18
CA GLN A 195 5.11 8.16 -21.12
C GLN A 195 6.07 6.99 -20.87
N GLU A 196 5.93 5.87 -21.60
CA GLU A 196 6.70 4.63 -21.40
C GLU A 196 8.23 4.80 -21.59
N GLU A 197 8.67 5.79 -22.37
CA GLU A 197 10.09 6.09 -22.55
C GLU A 197 10.70 6.83 -21.33
N CYS A 198 9.86 7.44 -20.49
CA CYS A 198 10.31 8.28 -19.37
C CYS A 198 9.95 7.73 -18.01
N ILE A 199 8.96 6.84 -17.90
CA ILE A 199 8.44 6.31 -16.65
C ILE A 199 8.58 4.80 -16.63
N ASP A 200 9.14 4.24 -15.56
CA ASP A 200 9.45 2.82 -15.44
C ASP A 200 8.34 2.02 -14.77
N LEU A 201 7.54 2.67 -13.90
CA LEU A 201 6.50 2.02 -13.11
C LEU A 201 5.36 2.99 -12.79
N ILE A 202 4.12 2.48 -12.79
CA ILE A 202 2.93 3.19 -12.28
C ILE A 202 2.38 2.46 -11.05
N ILE A 203 2.05 3.25 -10.01
CA ILE A 203 1.39 2.76 -8.79
C ILE A 203 0.09 3.55 -8.59
N PRO A 204 -1.09 2.96 -8.87
CA PRO A 204 -2.36 3.58 -8.56
C PRO A 204 -2.74 3.39 -7.09
N ARG A 205 -3.32 4.44 -6.47
CA ARG A 205 -3.78 4.50 -5.08
C ARG A 205 -5.18 5.10 -5.00
N GLY A 206 -6.21 4.29 -5.10
CA GLY A 206 -7.61 4.74 -5.09
C GLY A 206 -8.57 3.58 -5.14
N GLY A 207 -9.83 3.87 -5.47
CA GLY A 207 -10.84 2.85 -5.63
C GLY A 207 -10.62 1.96 -6.86
N GLU A 208 -11.31 0.81 -6.89
CA GLU A 208 -11.21 -0.19 -7.96
C GLU A 208 -11.37 0.42 -9.38
N GLY A 209 -12.27 1.39 -9.52
CA GLY A 209 -12.51 2.06 -10.81
C GLY A 209 -11.28 2.80 -11.34
N LEU A 210 -10.54 3.53 -10.48
CA LEU A 210 -9.29 4.16 -10.85
C LEU A 210 -8.25 3.11 -11.25
N ILE A 211 -8.11 2.06 -10.44
CA ILE A 211 -7.09 1.03 -10.66
C ILE A 211 -7.35 0.30 -11.99
N ARG A 212 -8.59 -0.08 -12.27
CA ARG A 212 -8.97 -0.69 -13.57
C ARG A 212 -8.66 0.25 -14.73
N PHE A 213 -9.06 1.52 -14.62
CA PHE A 213 -8.78 2.51 -15.65
C PHE A 213 -7.27 2.62 -15.93
N VAL A 214 -6.44 2.68 -14.89
CA VAL A 214 -4.98 2.75 -15.04
C VAL A 214 -4.44 1.50 -15.71
N VAL A 215 -4.87 0.32 -15.29
CA VAL A 215 -4.41 -0.96 -15.85
C VAL A 215 -4.79 -1.12 -17.33
N GLU A 216 -5.99 -0.71 -17.70
CA GLU A 216 -6.50 -0.83 -19.06
C GLU A 216 -5.87 0.17 -20.03
N ASN A 217 -5.39 1.33 -19.54
CA ASN A 217 -4.89 2.41 -20.38
C ASN A 217 -3.37 2.62 -20.27
N SER A 218 -2.66 1.92 -19.39
CA SER A 218 -1.23 2.10 -19.21
C SER A 218 -0.42 1.29 -20.22
N LYS A 219 0.58 1.94 -20.84
CA LYS A 219 1.65 1.28 -21.57
C LYS A 219 2.84 0.92 -20.65
N ILE A 220 2.84 1.45 -19.44
CA ILE A 220 3.87 1.29 -18.45
C ILE A 220 3.45 0.16 -17.48
N PRO A 221 4.36 -0.67 -16.96
CA PRO A 221 4.05 -1.65 -15.91
C PRO A 221 3.32 -1.03 -14.72
N VAL A 222 2.31 -1.74 -14.19
CA VAL A 222 1.47 -1.27 -13.07
C VAL A 222 1.54 -2.24 -11.90
N LEU A 223 1.90 -1.76 -10.72
CA LEU A 223 1.73 -2.49 -9.45
C LEU A 223 0.39 -2.12 -8.81
N LYS A 224 -0.41 -3.12 -8.50
CA LYS A 224 -1.80 -2.92 -8.13
C LYS A 224 -2.33 -3.95 -7.14
N HIS A 225 -3.38 -3.58 -6.43
CA HIS A 225 -4.41 -4.50 -5.92
C HIS A 225 -5.78 -3.90 -6.28
N TYR A 226 -6.78 -4.76 -6.51
CA TYR A 226 -8.12 -4.27 -6.85
C TYR A 226 -9.01 -4.14 -5.62
N LYS A 227 -9.03 -5.16 -4.76
CA LYS A 227 -9.84 -5.29 -3.55
C LYS A 227 -9.02 -5.91 -2.42
N GLY A 228 -9.42 -5.65 -1.19
CA GLY A 228 -8.90 -6.28 0.02
C GLY A 228 -9.95 -7.19 0.67
N VAL A 229 -10.32 -8.32 0.03
CA VAL A 229 -11.20 -9.32 0.66
C VAL A 229 -10.38 -10.19 1.58
N CYS A 230 -10.28 -9.79 2.84
CA CYS A 230 -9.44 -10.46 3.85
C CYS A 230 -10.23 -11.42 4.71
N HIS A 231 -9.62 -12.56 5.07
CA HIS A 231 -10.27 -13.58 5.88
C HIS A 231 -9.54 -13.81 7.22
N VAL A 232 -10.31 -14.14 8.24
CA VAL A 232 -9.78 -14.78 9.45
C VAL A 232 -10.43 -16.15 9.58
N TYR A 233 -9.61 -17.20 9.67
CA TYR A 233 -10.06 -18.56 9.93
C TYR A 233 -9.81 -18.95 11.38
N VAL A 234 -10.90 -19.21 12.11
CA VAL A 234 -10.87 -19.77 13.48
C VAL A 234 -10.90 -21.28 13.39
N ASP A 235 -9.78 -21.89 13.69
CA ASP A 235 -9.55 -23.33 13.56
C ASP A 235 -10.18 -24.15 14.70
N ALA A 236 -10.23 -25.46 14.52
CA ALA A 236 -10.76 -26.42 15.50
C ALA A 236 -10.03 -26.35 16.87
N ASP A 237 -8.73 -26.05 16.86
CA ASP A 237 -7.89 -25.94 18.06
C ASP A 237 -7.52 -24.48 18.38
N ALA A 238 -8.39 -23.53 18.04
CA ALA A 238 -8.20 -22.13 18.40
C ALA A 238 -8.40 -21.90 19.91
N GLU A 239 -7.60 -20.96 20.48
CA GLU A 239 -7.94 -20.35 21.76
C GLU A 239 -9.03 -19.31 21.50
N LEU A 240 -10.23 -19.51 22.06
CA LEU A 240 -11.42 -18.76 21.63
C LEU A 240 -11.42 -17.29 22.06
N ASN A 241 -10.82 -16.95 23.21
CA ASN A 241 -10.74 -15.56 23.64
C ASN A 241 -9.76 -14.77 22.74
N MET A 242 -8.60 -15.36 22.43
CA MET A 242 -7.66 -14.79 21.45
C MET A 242 -8.32 -14.62 20.08
N ALA A 243 -9.10 -15.62 19.64
CA ALA A 243 -9.83 -15.56 18.37
C ALA A 243 -10.86 -14.41 18.37
N GLN A 244 -11.58 -14.20 19.47
CA GLN A 244 -12.52 -13.08 19.60
C GLN A 244 -11.82 -11.72 19.51
N ASP A 245 -10.68 -11.56 20.19
CA ASP A 245 -9.94 -10.29 20.17
C ASP A 245 -9.36 -9.99 18.78
N ILE A 246 -8.79 -11.00 18.12
CA ILE A 246 -8.27 -10.89 16.76
C ILE A 246 -9.38 -10.52 15.78
N CYS A 247 -10.51 -11.26 15.78
CA CYS A 247 -11.63 -11.01 14.87
C CYS A 247 -12.27 -9.64 15.12
N PHE A 248 -12.43 -9.25 16.38
CA PHE A 248 -12.97 -7.93 16.73
C PHE A 248 -12.07 -6.80 16.21
N ASN A 249 -10.77 -6.88 16.52
CA ASN A 249 -9.80 -5.90 16.03
C ASN A 249 -9.74 -5.87 14.51
N ALA A 250 -9.71 -7.02 13.85
CA ALA A 250 -9.63 -7.14 12.40
C ALA A 250 -10.80 -6.46 11.66
N LYS A 251 -12.01 -6.44 12.25
CA LYS A 251 -13.18 -5.79 11.64
C LYS A 251 -13.44 -4.39 12.14
N VAL A 252 -13.36 -4.15 13.46
CA VAL A 252 -13.92 -2.95 14.09
C VAL A 252 -12.92 -1.80 14.20
N GLN A 253 -11.63 -2.09 14.33
CA GLN A 253 -10.61 -1.06 14.57
C GLN A 253 -10.59 0.02 13.47
N ARG A 254 -10.74 -0.38 12.20
CA ARG A 254 -10.86 0.53 11.06
C ARG A 254 -11.49 -0.20 9.86
N PRO A 255 -12.81 -0.24 9.74
CA PRO A 255 -13.48 -1.06 8.71
C PRO A 255 -13.22 -0.61 7.28
N GLY A 256 -13.00 0.70 7.04
CA GLY A 256 -12.83 1.29 5.70
C GLY A 256 -11.43 1.21 5.11
N VAL A 257 -10.66 0.14 5.41
CA VAL A 257 -9.31 -0.10 4.86
C VAL A 257 -9.17 -1.51 4.32
N CYS A 258 -8.30 -1.70 3.32
CA CYS A 258 -8.16 -2.93 2.55
C CYS A 258 -7.68 -4.17 3.34
N ASN A 259 -7.08 -4.00 4.52
CA ASN A 259 -6.65 -5.08 5.41
C ASN A 259 -7.65 -5.36 6.55
N ALA A 260 -8.84 -4.71 6.54
CA ALA A 260 -9.93 -5.09 7.44
C ALA A 260 -10.49 -6.47 7.04
N MET A 261 -10.94 -7.24 8.04
CA MET A 261 -11.57 -8.52 7.78
C MET A 261 -12.93 -8.33 7.09
N GLU A 262 -13.15 -8.99 5.96
CA GLU A 262 -14.42 -9.00 5.24
C GLU A 262 -15.18 -10.33 5.37
N THR A 263 -14.44 -11.41 5.58
CA THR A 263 -15.04 -12.72 5.82
C THR A 263 -14.41 -13.42 7.03
N LEU A 264 -15.27 -13.91 7.92
CA LEU A 264 -14.92 -14.77 9.04
C LEU A 264 -15.28 -16.24 8.75
N LEU A 265 -14.26 -17.10 8.72
CA LEU A 265 -14.42 -18.54 8.56
C LEU A 265 -14.27 -19.22 9.92
N VAL A 266 -15.21 -20.07 10.31
CA VAL A 266 -15.19 -20.72 11.62
C VAL A 266 -15.33 -22.22 11.46
N HIS A 267 -14.38 -22.98 12.03
CA HIS A 267 -14.45 -24.44 12.02
C HIS A 267 -15.72 -24.94 12.75
N GLN A 268 -16.42 -25.91 12.17
CA GLN A 268 -17.70 -26.40 12.66
C GLN A 268 -17.66 -26.86 14.13
N SER A 269 -16.54 -27.46 14.59
CA SER A 269 -16.41 -27.98 15.96
C SER A 269 -16.41 -26.90 17.05
N VAL A 270 -16.08 -25.66 16.71
CA VAL A 270 -16.02 -24.53 17.67
C VAL A 270 -17.11 -23.50 17.41
N ALA A 271 -17.83 -23.58 16.30
CA ALA A 271 -18.79 -22.58 15.84
C ALA A 271 -19.91 -22.30 16.88
N GLU A 272 -20.49 -23.33 17.48
CA GLU A 272 -21.56 -23.18 18.48
C GLU A 272 -21.11 -22.49 19.77
N LYS A 273 -19.82 -22.60 20.12
CA LYS A 273 -19.24 -21.94 21.31
C LYS A 273 -18.75 -20.54 20.98
N PHE A 274 -18.16 -20.33 19.80
CA PHE A 274 -17.49 -19.12 19.43
C PHE A 274 -18.45 -18.04 18.92
N LEU A 275 -19.37 -18.41 18.01
CA LEU A 275 -20.19 -17.43 17.28
C LEU A 275 -21.15 -16.63 18.16
N PRO A 276 -21.84 -17.20 19.18
CA PRO A 276 -22.77 -16.42 19.99
C PRO A 276 -22.09 -15.26 20.76
N ASP A 277 -20.94 -15.54 21.39
CA ASP A 277 -20.19 -14.50 22.12
C ASP A 277 -19.58 -13.47 21.17
N MET A 278 -19.06 -13.90 20.03
CA MET A 278 -18.51 -13.01 19.02
C MET A 278 -19.59 -12.12 18.40
N ALA A 279 -20.76 -12.66 18.09
CA ALA A 279 -21.90 -11.92 17.54
C ALA A 279 -22.39 -10.82 18.51
N LYS A 280 -22.40 -11.11 19.81
CA LYS A 280 -22.71 -10.10 20.82
C LYS A 280 -21.74 -8.92 20.76
N ARG A 281 -20.43 -9.19 20.75
CA ARG A 281 -19.38 -8.14 20.63
C ARG A 281 -19.53 -7.34 19.34
N PHE A 282 -19.77 -8.00 18.21
CA PHE A 282 -19.99 -7.34 16.92
C PHE A 282 -21.26 -6.48 16.91
N SER A 283 -22.35 -6.98 17.48
CA SER A 283 -23.60 -6.22 17.59
C SER A 283 -23.45 -4.96 18.41
N GLU A 284 -22.74 -5.03 19.56
CA GLU A 284 -22.42 -3.88 20.41
C GLU A 284 -21.59 -2.81 19.66
N ALA A 285 -20.80 -3.23 18.67
CA ALA A 285 -20.02 -2.35 17.80
C ALA A 285 -20.75 -1.93 16.50
N GLY A 286 -21.99 -2.37 16.31
CA GLY A 286 -22.81 -2.03 15.14
C GLY A 286 -22.48 -2.83 13.87
N VAL A 287 -21.81 -3.99 13.98
CA VAL A 287 -21.45 -4.83 12.83
C VAL A 287 -22.67 -5.64 12.38
N GLU A 288 -23.07 -5.50 11.12
CA GLU A 288 -24.04 -6.36 10.45
C GLU A 288 -23.38 -7.70 10.07
N ILE A 289 -23.98 -8.83 10.51
CA ILE A 289 -23.50 -10.16 10.15
C ILE A 289 -24.36 -10.72 9.00
N ARG A 290 -23.68 -11.18 7.93
CA ARG A 290 -24.26 -11.93 6.82
C ARG A 290 -23.74 -13.38 6.85
N GLY A 291 -24.59 -14.30 7.28
CA GLY A 291 -24.20 -15.67 7.61
C GLY A 291 -24.59 -16.71 6.57
N CYS A 292 -23.76 -17.75 6.40
CA CYS A 292 -24.18 -18.95 5.70
C CYS A 292 -25.37 -19.64 6.43
N PRO A 293 -26.06 -20.63 5.82
CA PRO A 293 -27.20 -21.30 6.46
C PRO A 293 -26.89 -21.88 7.85
N GLN A 294 -25.66 -22.34 8.08
CA GLN A 294 -25.26 -22.88 9.37
C GLN A 294 -25.00 -21.75 10.39
N THR A 295 -24.40 -20.66 9.97
CA THR A 295 -24.25 -19.45 10.80
C THR A 295 -25.61 -18.92 11.24
N CYS A 296 -26.58 -18.79 10.33
CA CYS A 296 -27.92 -18.30 10.66
C CYS A 296 -28.72 -19.25 11.60
N ARG A 297 -28.40 -20.55 11.62
CA ARG A 297 -28.98 -21.48 12.61
C ARG A 297 -28.44 -21.23 14.00
N ILE A 298 -27.15 -20.90 14.11
CA ILE A 298 -26.48 -20.60 15.39
C ILE A 298 -26.84 -19.17 15.86
N LEU A 299 -26.96 -18.24 14.92
CA LEU A 299 -27.23 -16.83 15.13
C LEU A 299 -28.54 -16.42 14.44
N PRO A 300 -29.70 -16.56 15.09
CA PRO A 300 -31.01 -16.24 14.45
C PRO A 300 -31.16 -14.78 14.04
N GLY A 301 -30.36 -13.86 14.60
CA GLY A 301 -30.35 -12.44 14.24
C GLY A 301 -29.46 -12.06 13.06
N ALA A 302 -28.69 -13.02 12.49
CA ALA A 302 -27.84 -12.75 11.33
C ALA A 302 -28.65 -12.75 10.03
N ASN A 303 -28.32 -11.81 9.13
CA ASN A 303 -28.85 -11.80 7.77
C ASN A 303 -28.29 -12.98 6.97
N ARG A 304 -29.06 -13.51 6.01
CA ARG A 304 -28.58 -14.58 5.15
C ARG A 304 -27.64 -14.03 4.09
N ALA A 305 -26.41 -14.56 4.06
CA ALA A 305 -25.45 -14.25 3.01
C ALA A 305 -25.93 -14.75 1.63
N GLN A 306 -25.68 -13.95 0.61
CA GLN A 306 -25.85 -14.27 -0.80
C GLN A 306 -24.49 -14.64 -1.43
N ASP A 307 -24.49 -15.20 -2.62
CA ASP A 307 -23.23 -15.55 -3.31
C ASP A 307 -22.36 -14.32 -3.59
N ALA A 308 -22.96 -13.15 -3.78
CA ALA A 308 -22.27 -11.89 -3.98
C ALA A 308 -21.56 -11.36 -2.72
N ASP A 309 -21.94 -11.80 -1.53
CA ASP A 309 -21.33 -11.37 -0.27
C ASP A 309 -19.90 -11.92 -0.08
N TRP A 310 -19.61 -13.11 -0.65
CA TRP A 310 -18.33 -13.77 -0.44
C TRP A 310 -17.14 -13.03 -1.10
N PRO A 311 -17.23 -12.53 -2.35
CA PRO A 311 -16.16 -11.73 -2.98
C PRO A 311 -16.25 -10.23 -2.67
N GLU A 312 -17.15 -9.78 -1.77
CA GLU A 312 -17.37 -8.36 -1.55
C GLU A 312 -16.38 -7.78 -0.53
N GLU A 313 -15.82 -6.63 -0.86
CA GLU A 313 -15.09 -5.74 0.03
C GLU A 313 -16.05 -4.65 0.50
N TYR A 314 -16.62 -4.84 1.69
CA TYR A 314 -17.66 -3.93 2.23
C TYR A 314 -17.12 -2.56 2.60
N LEU A 315 -15.89 -2.50 3.12
CA LEU A 315 -15.27 -1.28 3.64
C LEU A 315 -16.13 -0.58 4.71
N ASP A 316 -16.97 -1.35 5.39
CA ASP A 316 -17.94 -0.90 6.38
C ASP A 316 -18.10 -1.93 7.51
N LEU A 317 -18.90 -1.63 8.53
CA LEU A 317 -19.25 -2.54 9.61
C LEU A 317 -20.23 -3.65 9.15
N ILE A 318 -19.87 -4.33 8.07
CA ILE A 318 -20.57 -5.50 7.52
C ILE A 318 -19.56 -6.64 7.43
N LEU A 319 -19.96 -7.86 7.83
CA LEU A 319 -19.09 -9.03 7.89
C LEU A 319 -19.79 -10.27 7.37
N ALA A 320 -19.20 -10.91 6.37
CA ALA A 320 -19.61 -12.25 5.95
C ALA A 320 -19.10 -13.30 6.94
N VAL A 321 -19.93 -14.28 7.33
CA VAL A 321 -19.56 -15.34 8.29
C VAL A 321 -19.97 -16.70 7.75
N LYS A 322 -18.98 -17.60 7.64
CA LYS A 322 -19.20 -18.96 7.15
C LYS A 322 -18.64 -19.99 8.11
N VAL A 323 -19.47 -20.95 8.49
CA VAL A 323 -19.03 -22.18 9.14
C VAL A 323 -18.48 -23.13 8.09
N VAL A 324 -17.28 -23.64 8.33
CA VAL A 324 -16.56 -24.56 7.43
C VAL A 324 -16.33 -25.90 8.14
N GLU A 325 -16.33 -26.98 7.37
CA GLU A 325 -16.16 -28.34 7.89
C GLU A 325 -14.75 -28.58 8.44
N ASP A 326 -13.76 -28.05 7.71
CA ASP A 326 -12.34 -28.20 8.02
C ASP A 326 -11.50 -27.07 7.38
N MET A 327 -10.18 -27.14 7.58
CA MET A 327 -9.21 -26.21 7.01
C MET A 327 -9.15 -26.28 5.47
N ASN A 328 -9.43 -27.45 4.84
CA ASN A 328 -9.43 -27.56 3.38
C ASN A 328 -10.56 -26.72 2.79
N GLN A 329 -11.73 -26.73 3.43
CA GLN A 329 -12.86 -25.91 3.00
C GLN A 329 -12.58 -24.41 3.23
N ALA A 330 -11.88 -24.05 4.32
CA ALA A 330 -11.45 -22.68 4.56
C ALA A 330 -10.47 -22.21 3.47
N ILE A 331 -9.43 -22.97 3.17
CA ILE A 331 -8.44 -22.65 2.12
C ILE A 331 -9.11 -22.57 0.75
N SER A 332 -10.03 -23.51 0.44
CA SER A 332 -10.79 -23.47 -0.82
C SER A 332 -11.67 -22.23 -0.93
N HIS A 333 -12.28 -21.79 0.18
CA HIS A 333 -13.07 -20.56 0.21
C HIS A 333 -12.19 -19.33 -0.06
N ILE A 334 -11.05 -19.23 0.62
CA ILE A 334 -10.07 -18.15 0.42
C ILE A 334 -9.59 -18.14 -1.04
N ALA A 335 -9.26 -19.29 -1.61
CA ALA A 335 -8.81 -19.39 -3.01
C ALA A 335 -9.86 -18.93 -4.03
N ASN A 336 -11.15 -19.15 -3.73
CA ASN A 336 -12.24 -18.81 -4.65
C ASN A 336 -12.73 -17.36 -4.52
N TYR A 337 -12.68 -16.79 -3.33
CA TYR A 337 -13.32 -15.49 -3.02
C TYR A 337 -12.33 -14.44 -2.52
N GLY A 338 -11.15 -14.84 -2.05
CA GLY A 338 -10.11 -13.93 -1.59
C GLY A 338 -9.49 -13.12 -2.72
N SER A 339 -8.77 -12.11 -2.33
CA SER A 339 -8.11 -11.14 -3.23
C SER A 339 -6.58 -11.29 -3.26
N ASN A 340 -6.03 -12.34 -2.67
CA ASN A 340 -4.59 -12.53 -2.43
C ASN A 340 -3.96 -11.41 -1.59
N HIS A 341 -4.78 -10.75 -0.73
CA HIS A 341 -4.33 -9.59 0.04
C HIS A 341 -3.83 -9.99 1.44
N THR A 342 -4.73 -10.40 2.34
CA THR A 342 -4.36 -10.68 3.73
C THR A 342 -5.24 -11.76 4.31
N GLU A 343 -4.62 -12.80 4.86
CA GLU A 343 -5.34 -13.91 5.48
C GLU A 343 -4.76 -14.25 6.85
N ALA A 344 -5.60 -14.68 7.77
CA ALA A 344 -5.16 -15.06 9.09
C ALA A 344 -5.78 -16.40 9.52
N ILE A 345 -5.01 -17.19 10.27
CA ILE A 345 -5.50 -18.36 11.00
C ILE A 345 -5.32 -18.13 12.49
N VAL A 346 -6.30 -18.54 13.30
CA VAL A 346 -6.18 -18.64 14.75
C VAL A 346 -6.20 -20.10 15.14
N THR A 347 -5.08 -20.60 15.66
CA THR A 347 -4.90 -22.02 16.07
C THR A 347 -3.77 -22.15 17.10
N ARG A 348 -3.81 -23.19 17.94
CA ARG A 348 -2.70 -23.60 18.82
C ARG A 348 -1.85 -24.71 18.23
N ASP A 349 -2.29 -25.28 17.13
CA ASP A 349 -1.59 -26.36 16.42
C ASP A 349 -0.60 -25.79 15.42
N ASP A 350 0.69 -25.94 15.72
CA ASP A 350 1.79 -25.45 14.88
C ASP A 350 1.86 -26.09 13.51
N ASP A 351 1.48 -27.36 13.36
CA ASP A 351 1.50 -28.05 12.06
C ASP A 351 0.38 -27.54 11.17
N ARG A 352 -0.80 -27.27 11.74
CA ARG A 352 -1.91 -26.64 11.06
C ARG A 352 -1.58 -25.19 10.65
N ALA A 353 -0.94 -24.44 11.53
CA ALA A 353 -0.46 -23.10 11.24
C ALA A 353 0.53 -23.09 10.05
N ARG A 354 1.56 -23.93 10.10
CA ARG A 354 2.55 -24.09 9.02
C ARG A 354 1.91 -24.54 7.70
N ARG A 355 0.92 -25.44 7.77
CA ARG A 355 0.17 -25.87 6.60
C ARG A 355 -0.62 -24.74 5.97
N PHE A 356 -1.36 -23.97 6.79
CA PHE A 356 -2.13 -22.81 6.33
C PHE A 356 -1.23 -21.77 5.64
N VAL A 357 -0.11 -21.39 6.27
CA VAL A 357 0.87 -20.45 5.69
C VAL A 357 1.41 -20.93 4.34
N ARG A 358 1.62 -22.23 4.18
CA ARG A 358 2.16 -22.79 2.93
C ARG A 358 1.11 -22.91 1.81
N GLU A 359 -0.14 -23.19 2.16
CA GLU A 359 -1.19 -23.51 1.18
C GLU A 359 -2.05 -22.29 0.80
N VAL A 360 -2.09 -21.26 1.65
CA VAL A 360 -2.82 -20.02 1.35
C VAL A 360 -1.96 -19.09 0.50
N ASP A 361 -2.47 -18.73 -0.68
CA ASP A 361 -1.76 -17.92 -1.66
C ASP A 361 -2.16 -16.44 -1.54
N SER A 362 -1.69 -15.78 -0.46
CA SER A 362 -1.92 -14.36 -0.21
C SER A 362 -0.62 -13.63 0.12
N SER A 363 -0.61 -12.32 -0.08
CA SER A 363 0.59 -11.50 0.08
C SER A 363 1.07 -11.42 1.52
N VAL A 364 0.13 -11.48 2.48
CA VAL A 364 0.44 -11.61 3.90
C VAL A 364 -0.46 -12.68 4.52
N VAL A 365 0.16 -13.65 5.17
CA VAL A 365 -0.52 -14.70 5.91
C VAL A 365 -0.08 -14.64 7.36
N LEU A 366 -1.03 -14.47 8.27
CA LEU A 366 -0.79 -14.29 9.70
C LEU A 366 -1.23 -15.52 10.50
N VAL A 367 -0.48 -15.81 11.54
CA VAL A 367 -0.83 -16.82 12.53
C VAL A 367 -1.05 -16.11 13.86
N ASN A 368 -2.23 -16.28 14.44
CA ASN A 368 -2.61 -15.72 15.75
C ASN A 368 -2.41 -14.20 15.85
N ALA A 369 -2.68 -13.48 14.75
CA ALA A 369 -2.58 -12.03 14.69
C ALA A 369 -3.69 -11.45 13.81
N SER A 370 -4.07 -10.20 14.07
CA SER A 370 -5.09 -9.47 13.31
C SER A 370 -4.60 -9.13 11.90
N THR A 371 -5.49 -9.22 10.91
CA THR A 371 -5.21 -8.76 9.54
C THR A 371 -4.78 -7.31 9.46
N ARG A 372 -5.11 -6.50 10.48
CA ARG A 372 -4.71 -5.10 10.62
C ARG A 372 -3.19 -4.88 10.71
N PHE A 373 -2.42 -5.92 11.03
CA PHE A 373 -0.96 -5.85 11.00
C PHE A 373 -0.35 -5.90 9.60
N ASN A 374 -1.13 -6.15 8.54
CA ASN A 374 -0.64 -5.97 7.17
C ASN A 374 -0.56 -4.48 6.83
N ASP A 375 0.44 -3.81 7.36
CA ASP A 375 0.70 -2.38 7.28
C ASP A 375 2.22 -2.18 7.32
N GLY A 376 2.76 -1.36 6.45
CA GLY A 376 4.21 -1.18 6.32
C GLY A 376 4.89 -0.70 7.61
N GLY A 377 4.23 0.17 8.38
CA GLY A 377 4.75 0.61 9.68
C GLY A 377 4.75 -0.52 10.71
N GLN A 378 3.66 -1.31 10.76
CA GLN A 378 3.53 -2.43 11.68
C GLN A 378 4.48 -3.60 11.36
N LEU A 379 4.78 -3.81 10.08
CA LEU A 379 5.72 -4.84 9.63
C LEU A 379 7.20 -4.39 9.67
N GLY A 380 7.47 -3.14 10.13
CA GLY A 380 8.83 -2.64 10.27
C GLY A 380 9.43 -2.10 8.96
N LEU A 381 8.63 -1.85 7.94
CA LEU A 381 9.07 -1.25 6.67
C LEU A 381 9.15 0.29 6.75
N GLY A 382 8.88 0.88 7.90
CA GLY A 382 8.86 2.32 8.17
C GLY A 382 7.59 3.00 7.65
N ALA A 383 7.38 2.96 6.36
CA ALA A 383 6.19 3.43 5.67
C ALA A 383 5.88 2.53 4.46
N GLU A 384 4.69 2.65 3.89
CA GLU A 384 4.32 1.94 2.67
C GLU A 384 3.72 2.87 1.63
N ILE A 385 4.01 2.59 0.36
CA ILE A 385 3.37 3.28 -0.75
C ILE A 385 2.07 2.61 -1.18
N GLY A 386 1.79 1.45 -0.63
CA GLY A 386 0.62 0.62 -0.87
C GLY A 386 0.93 -0.86 -0.78
N ILE A 387 -0.10 -1.67 -0.96
CA ILE A 387 -0.01 -3.12 -0.94
C ILE A 387 -0.23 -3.61 -2.37
N SER A 388 0.62 -4.51 -2.85
CA SER A 388 0.47 -5.15 -4.15
C SER A 388 0.02 -6.59 -4.00
N THR A 389 -0.94 -7.00 -4.82
CA THR A 389 -1.31 -8.42 -4.99
C THR A 389 -0.76 -9.01 -6.28
N SER A 390 0.18 -8.32 -6.93
CA SER A 390 0.89 -8.80 -8.11
C SER A 390 2.19 -9.50 -7.72
N LYS A 391 2.40 -10.74 -8.19
CA LYS A 391 3.61 -11.53 -7.88
C LYS A 391 4.84 -11.16 -8.72
N LEU A 392 4.68 -10.33 -9.76
CA LEU A 392 5.74 -10.09 -10.76
C LEU A 392 6.92 -9.27 -10.23
N HIS A 393 6.71 -8.35 -9.30
CA HIS A 393 7.76 -7.49 -8.77
C HIS A 393 7.69 -7.39 -7.25
N ALA A 394 6.54 -6.96 -6.71
CA ALA A 394 6.29 -6.84 -5.27
C ALA A 394 4.98 -7.55 -4.92
N PHE A 395 4.96 -8.29 -3.81
CA PHE A 395 3.79 -9.01 -3.31
C PHE A 395 3.64 -8.73 -1.82
N GLY A 396 2.69 -7.87 -1.45
CA GLY A 396 2.48 -7.35 -0.11
C GLY A 396 2.69 -5.84 -0.01
N PRO A 397 2.87 -5.32 1.21
CA PRO A 397 3.20 -3.91 1.45
C PRO A 397 4.51 -3.53 0.76
N MET A 398 4.51 -2.37 0.12
CA MET A 398 5.66 -1.88 -0.64
C MET A 398 6.36 -0.76 0.14
N GLY A 399 7.48 -1.08 0.75
CA GLY A 399 8.39 -0.14 1.38
C GLY A 399 9.50 0.34 0.43
N VAL A 400 10.61 0.77 1.01
CA VAL A 400 11.76 1.31 0.27
C VAL A 400 12.42 0.23 -0.61
N GLU A 401 12.44 -1.03 -0.14
CA GLU A 401 13.07 -2.14 -0.85
C GLU A 401 12.32 -2.51 -2.14
N GLU A 402 10.97 -2.54 -2.10
CA GLU A 402 10.12 -2.86 -3.24
C GLU A 402 10.14 -1.76 -4.33
N LEU A 403 10.62 -0.56 -4.00
CA LEU A 403 10.86 0.52 -4.97
C LEU A 403 12.23 0.44 -5.65
N THR A 404 12.90 -0.72 -5.54
CA THR A 404 14.19 -1.02 -6.17
C THR A 404 14.14 -2.34 -6.94
N THR A 405 15.16 -2.58 -7.75
CA THR A 405 15.39 -3.86 -8.42
C THR A 405 16.85 -4.26 -8.27
N THR A 406 17.27 -5.37 -8.89
CA THR A 406 18.67 -5.82 -8.81
C THR A 406 19.29 -5.96 -10.20
N LYS A 407 20.60 -5.63 -10.31
CA LYS A 407 21.45 -5.97 -11.45
C LYS A 407 22.53 -6.98 -11.05
N PHE A 408 23.00 -7.76 -12.00
CA PHE A 408 24.16 -8.61 -11.79
C PHE A 408 25.44 -7.77 -11.78
N VAL A 409 26.33 -8.09 -10.82
CA VAL A 409 27.69 -7.55 -10.76
C VAL A 409 28.65 -8.73 -10.81
N VAL A 410 29.60 -8.69 -11.72
CA VAL A 410 30.55 -9.77 -11.93
C VAL A 410 31.96 -9.22 -11.80
N PHE A 411 32.74 -9.81 -10.89
CA PHE A 411 34.14 -9.50 -10.71
C PHE A 411 34.98 -10.66 -11.28
N GLY A 412 35.84 -10.33 -12.20
CA GLY A 412 36.75 -11.26 -12.84
C GLY A 412 38.19 -10.82 -12.72
N ASP A 413 39.09 -11.70 -13.18
CA ASP A 413 40.54 -11.51 -13.28
C ASP A 413 41.01 -11.97 -14.68
N GLY A 414 40.39 -11.41 -15.72
CA GLY A 414 40.72 -11.71 -17.11
C GLY A 414 40.07 -12.96 -17.72
N GLN A 415 39.09 -13.58 -17.06
CA GLN A 415 38.41 -14.75 -17.61
C GLN A 415 37.69 -14.41 -18.91
N VAL A 416 37.86 -15.27 -19.92
CA VAL A 416 37.17 -15.25 -21.19
C VAL A 416 36.19 -16.43 -21.30
N ARG A 417 35.16 -16.29 -22.10
CA ARG A 417 34.27 -17.41 -22.40
C ARG A 417 34.92 -18.28 -23.45
N GLU A 418 35.23 -19.51 -23.06
CA GLU A 418 35.64 -20.55 -24.00
C GLU A 418 34.37 -21.08 -24.69
N SER A 419 34.46 -21.34 -25.99
CA SER A 419 33.35 -21.77 -26.86
C SER A 419 32.73 -23.09 -26.44
#